data_eb9160a0ba5b4e1a1e13bb6ccb6d8ef0
#
_entry.id   eb9160a0ba5b4e1a1e13bb6ccb6d8ef0
#
_cell.length_a   1.000
_cell.length_b   1.000
_cell.length_c   1.000
_cell.angle_alpha   90.00
_cell.angle_beta   90.00
_cell.angle_gamma   90.00
#
_symmetry.space_group_name_H-M   'P 1'
#
loop_
_entity.id
_entity.type
_entity.pdbx_description
1 polymer ?
#
loop_
_entity_poly.entity_id
_entity_poly.type
_entity_poly.pdbx_seq_one_letter_code
_entity_poly.pdbx_strand_id
1 'polypeptide(L)'
;MIAVFVNSMADTATFAPLFKDIEGIYLYNPTREELEKVLAENPTETFMCLGHGSPRGLFSADMHGFLLDRDNVHLLQNRDVIGIWCYASDFARQNNLRGFFTYMFISNAQEVFSHRFGTQTNEFVFEQNQHFASKVNELIRNETPMKDWVEILYESADRIDVDFVKFNYSNLSYFDGENNYVPQSLLDEERERTAQAESYLSEDWEEGTLWHNSCIDEEESYIVCYTDNDGKNVWEEYNDYDEAIDRINDLCAELNEENAEKIMLFDKNTQM
;
A
#
# COMPACT_ATOMS: atom_id res chain seq x y z
N MET A 1 4.32 24.80 -2.73
CA MET A 1 4.40 23.32 -2.75
C MET A 1 5.01 22.82 -4.05
N ILE A 2 5.73 21.71 -4.05
CA ILE A 2 6.14 20.97 -5.25
C ILE A 2 5.24 19.75 -5.36
N ALA A 3 4.49 19.64 -6.45
CA ALA A 3 3.55 18.55 -6.69
C ALA A 3 3.99 17.71 -7.90
N VAL A 4 4.20 16.42 -7.70
CA VAL A 4 4.67 15.47 -8.71
C VAL A 4 3.62 14.40 -8.94
N PHE A 5 3.16 14.30 -10.17
CA PHE A 5 2.24 13.26 -10.60
C PHE A 5 2.94 12.31 -11.58
N VAL A 6 3.16 11.08 -11.13
CA VAL A 6 3.68 10.00 -11.98
C VAL A 6 2.49 9.16 -12.47
N ASN A 7 2.05 9.47 -13.69
CA ASN A 7 0.94 8.77 -14.34
C ASN A 7 1.48 7.66 -15.25
N SER A 8 1.62 6.47 -14.72
CA SER A 8 2.13 5.30 -15.43
C SER A 8 1.03 4.36 -15.95
N MET A 9 -0.14 4.34 -15.29
CA MET A 9 -1.26 3.45 -15.58
C MET A 9 -2.62 4.14 -15.41
N ALA A 10 -3.70 3.48 -15.89
CA ALA A 10 -5.06 4.04 -15.83
C ALA A 10 -5.56 4.29 -14.40
N ASP A 11 -5.16 3.48 -13.44
CA ASP A 11 -5.50 3.65 -12.03
C ASP A 11 -4.86 4.90 -11.42
N THR A 12 -3.59 5.19 -11.72
CA THR A 12 -2.94 6.43 -11.23
C THR A 12 -3.62 7.68 -11.76
N ALA A 13 -4.17 7.66 -12.99
CA ALA A 13 -4.91 8.78 -13.57
C ALA A 13 -6.15 9.18 -12.75
N THR A 14 -6.73 8.23 -11.98
CA THR A 14 -7.92 8.47 -11.16
C THR A 14 -7.67 9.42 -9.98
N PHE A 15 -6.41 9.58 -9.59
CA PHE A 15 -6.01 10.48 -8.51
C PHE A 15 -5.79 11.95 -8.96
N ALA A 16 -6.06 12.28 -10.22
CA ALA A 16 -5.92 13.64 -10.71
C ALA A 16 -6.62 14.73 -9.85
N PRO A 17 -7.77 14.46 -9.18
CA PRO A 17 -8.38 15.44 -8.27
C PRO A 17 -7.47 15.91 -7.14
N LEU A 18 -6.46 15.12 -6.73
CA LEU A 18 -5.48 15.49 -5.71
C LEU A 18 -4.76 16.81 -6.05
N PHE A 19 -4.51 17.06 -7.33
CA PHE A 19 -3.70 18.18 -7.81
C PHE A 19 -4.52 19.42 -8.19
N LYS A 20 -5.85 19.35 -8.03
CA LYS A 20 -6.73 20.44 -8.44
C LYS A 20 -6.51 21.69 -7.58
N ASP A 21 -6.30 22.83 -8.24
CA ASP A 21 -6.15 24.16 -7.61
C ASP A 21 -5.03 24.18 -6.52
N ILE A 22 -4.00 23.36 -6.65
CA ILE A 22 -2.80 23.39 -5.80
C ILE A 22 -1.86 24.46 -6.35
N GLU A 23 -1.51 25.42 -5.49
CA GLU A 23 -0.51 26.44 -5.84
C GLU A 23 0.92 25.89 -5.70
N GLY A 24 1.76 26.20 -6.70
CA GLY A 24 3.16 25.82 -6.66
C GLY A 24 3.73 25.30 -7.97
N ILE A 25 4.78 24.50 -7.87
CA ILE A 25 5.45 23.87 -9.00
C ILE A 25 4.79 22.52 -9.26
N TYR A 26 4.31 22.32 -10.46
CA TYR A 26 3.68 21.06 -10.88
C TYR A 26 4.55 20.33 -11.92
N LEU A 27 4.90 19.09 -11.63
CA LEU A 27 5.67 18.20 -12.50
C LEU A 27 4.81 17.00 -12.90
N TYR A 28 4.65 16.78 -14.18
CA TYR A 28 3.93 15.63 -14.72
C TYR A 28 4.91 14.69 -15.43
N ASN A 29 5.02 13.45 -14.97
CA ASN A 29 5.98 12.46 -15.46
C ASN A 29 7.41 13.03 -15.61
N PRO A 30 7.98 13.68 -14.58
CA PRO A 30 9.31 14.25 -14.72
C PRO A 30 10.37 13.15 -14.86
N THR A 31 11.49 13.52 -15.46
CA THR A 31 12.72 12.74 -15.34
C THR A 31 13.29 12.90 -13.93
N ARG A 32 14.21 12.00 -13.56
CA ARG A 32 14.91 12.09 -12.27
C ARG A 32 15.70 13.40 -12.15
N GLU A 33 16.41 13.79 -13.20
CA GLU A 33 17.19 15.03 -13.24
C GLU A 33 16.33 16.28 -13.07
N GLU A 34 15.14 16.30 -13.70
CA GLU A 34 14.18 17.41 -13.55
C GLU A 34 13.68 17.49 -12.10
N LEU A 35 13.33 16.35 -11.50
CA LEU A 35 12.92 16.30 -10.11
C LEU A 35 14.02 16.79 -9.17
N GLU A 36 15.24 16.25 -9.29
CA GLU A 36 16.36 16.60 -8.43
C GLU A 36 16.71 18.08 -8.52
N LYS A 37 16.69 18.64 -9.73
CA LYS A 37 16.88 20.07 -9.95
C LYS A 37 15.84 20.92 -9.22
N VAL A 38 14.56 20.60 -9.38
CA VAL A 38 13.47 21.36 -8.75
C VAL A 38 13.54 21.26 -7.24
N LEU A 39 13.84 20.07 -6.70
CA LEU A 39 13.97 19.86 -5.25
C LEU A 39 15.19 20.64 -4.68
N ALA A 40 16.30 20.67 -5.39
CA ALA A 40 17.49 21.40 -4.95
C ALA A 40 17.30 22.94 -4.99
N GLU A 41 16.54 23.44 -5.98
CA GLU A 41 16.22 24.87 -6.10
C GLU A 41 15.18 25.35 -5.08
N ASN A 42 14.42 24.42 -4.45
CA ASN A 42 13.32 24.73 -3.52
C ASN A 42 13.43 23.86 -2.25
N PRO A 43 14.46 24.04 -1.40
CA PRO A 43 14.82 23.07 -0.38
C PRO A 43 13.85 22.94 0.80
N THR A 44 12.92 23.86 1.00
CA THR A 44 11.99 23.89 2.14
C THR A 44 10.51 23.75 1.74
N GLU A 45 10.24 23.73 0.44
CA GLU A 45 8.87 23.59 -0.05
C GLU A 45 8.32 22.19 0.30
N THR A 46 7.07 22.12 0.74
CA THR A 46 6.35 20.84 0.89
C THR A 46 6.38 20.08 -0.43
N PHE A 47 6.71 18.81 -0.35
CA PHE A 47 6.79 17.93 -1.51
C PHE A 47 5.63 16.92 -1.50
N MET A 48 4.81 16.92 -2.54
CA MET A 48 3.75 15.94 -2.75
C MET A 48 4.06 15.10 -3.98
N CYS A 49 3.96 13.79 -3.86
CA CYS A 49 4.13 12.88 -4.98
C CYS A 49 3.17 11.70 -4.95
N LEU A 50 2.72 11.33 -6.13
CA LEU A 50 1.80 10.21 -6.36
C LEU A 50 2.26 9.38 -7.55
N GLY A 51 2.12 8.06 -7.44
CA GLY A 51 2.41 7.08 -8.48
C GLY A 51 2.48 5.66 -7.94
N HIS A 52 3.00 4.73 -8.73
CA HIS A 52 3.36 3.40 -8.25
C HIS A 52 4.72 3.39 -7.56
N GLY A 53 4.88 2.53 -6.56
CA GLY A 53 6.14 2.44 -5.83
C GLY A 53 6.26 1.18 -4.98
N SER A 54 7.30 1.17 -4.16
CA SER A 54 7.66 0.08 -3.26
C SER A 54 8.32 0.65 -2.00
N PRO A 55 8.70 -0.18 -1.01
CA PRO A 55 9.51 0.27 0.12
C PRO A 55 10.85 0.91 -0.27
N ARG A 56 11.30 0.73 -1.51
CA ARG A 56 12.55 1.27 -2.04
C ARG A 56 12.40 2.67 -2.66
N GLY A 57 11.15 3.09 -2.94
CA GLY A 57 10.87 4.40 -3.50
C GLY A 57 9.73 4.44 -4.52
N LEU A 58 9.55 5.60 -5.14
CA LEU A 58 8.57 5.88 -6.18
C LEU A 58 9.16 5.51 -7.54
N PHE A 59 8.44 4.73 -8.33
CA PHE A 59 8.85 4.37 -9.69
C PHE A 59 8.77 5.56 -10.66
N SER A 60 9.60 5.52 -11.70
CA SER A 60 9.46 6.39 -12.88
C SER A 60 8.21 6.04 -13.69
N ALA A 61 7.77 6.94 -14.58
CA ALA A 61 6.55 6.74 -15.37
C ALA A 61 6.62 5.54 -16.32
N ASP A 62 7.82 5.15 -16.75
CA ASP A 62 8.07 3.97 -17.59
C ASP A 62 8.24 2.68 -16.78
N MET A 63 8.17 2.74 -15.46
CA MET A 63 8.32 1.62 -14.52
C MET A 63 9.70 0.89 -14.59
N HIS A 64 10.68 1.44 -15.32
CA HIS A 64 12.00 0.82 -15.47
C HIS A 64 13.03 1.23 -14.41
N GLY A 65 12.68 2.13 -13.52
CA GLY A 65 13.55 2.60 -12.44
C GLY A 65 12.81 3.41 -11.41
N PHE A 66 13.57 4.01 -10.51
CA PHE A 66 13.01 4.89 -9.49
C PHE A 66 13.20 6.36 -9.88
N LEU A 67 12.11 7.12 -9.78
CA LEU A 67 12.14 8.57 -9.80
C LEU A 67 12.71 9.10 -8.47
N LEU A 68 12.29 8.48 -7.36
CA LEU A 68 12.72 8.80 -6.01
C LEU A 68 13.14 7.51 -5.30
N ASP A 69 14.38 7.48 -4.77
CA ASP A 69 14.94 6.35 -4.02
C ASP A 69 15.97 6.83 -2.98
N ARG A 70 16.72 5.88 -2.40
CA ARG A 70 17.78 6.18 -1.40
C ARG A 70 18.88 7.12 -1.90
N ASP A 71 19.11 7.21 -3.21
CA ASP A 71 20.22 7.99 -3.74
C ASP A 71 19.89 9.48 -3.77
N ASN A 72 18.60 9.85 -3.95
CA ASN A 72 18.14 11.24 -3.98
C ASN A 72 17.19 11.63 -2.85
N VAL A 73 16.85 10.71 -1.93
CA VAL A 73 15.97 10.99 -0.76
C VAL A 73 16.54 12.10 0.15
N HIS A 74 17.84 12.32 0.16
CA HIS A 74 18.47 13.40 0.93
C HIS A 74 17.92 14.79 0.54
N LEU A 75 17.39 14.95 -0.67
CA LEU A 75 16.72 16.17 -1.12
C LEU A 75 15.34 16.39 -0.44
N LEU A 76 14.78 15.37 0.22
CA LEU A 76 13.52 15.45 0.95
C LEU A 76 13.72 15.75 2.44
N GLN A 77 14.94 15.75 2.93
CA GLN A 77 15.22 16.12 4.31
C GLN A 77 14.83 17.60 4.54
N ASN A 78 14.35 17.92 5.72
CA ASN A 78 13.97 19.27 6.16
C ASN A 78 12.71 19.87 5.47
N ARG A 79 11.85 19.03 4.84
CA ARG A 79 10.54 19.44 4.32
C ARG A 79 9.46 18.46 4.73
N ASP A 80 8.22 18.90 4.66
CA ASP A 80 7.09 18.00 4.77
C ASP A 80 6.86 17.26 3.45
N VAL A 81 6.56 15.96 3.53
CA VAL A 81 6.34 15.09 2.39
C VAL A 81 4.93 14.51 2.42
N ILE A 82 4.25 14.52 1.28
CA ILE A 82 3.00 13.81 1.06
C ILE A 82 3.31 12.73 0.02
N GLY A 83 3.46 11.48 0.47
CA GLY A 83 3.84 10.34 -0.36
C GLY A 83 2.67 9.39 -0.55
N ILE A 84 2.15 9.30 -1.79
CA ILE A 84 1.00 8.47 -2.14
C ILE A 84 1.43 7.43 -3.17
N TRP A 85 1.99 6.33 -2.70
CA TRP A 85 2.33 5.11 -3.44
C TRP A 85 2.40 3.93 -2.49
N CYS A 86 2.33 2.70 -3.02
CA CYS A 86 2.41 1.50 -2.18
C CYS A 86 3.73 1.45 -1.39
N TYR A 87 3.62 1.31 -0.07
CA TYR A 87 4.74 1.28 0.89
C TYR A 87 5.52 2.59 1.03
N ALA A 88 4.89 3.74 0.73
CA ALA A 88 5.50 5.06 0.98
C ALA A 88 5.87 5.28 2.45
N SER A 89 5.07 4.75 3.38
CA SER A 89 5.33 4.83 4.83
C SER A 89 6.60 4.07 5.23
N ASP A 90 6.90 2.93 4.61
CA ASP A 90 8.13 2.18 4.87
C ASP A 90 9.35 2.93 4.35
N PHE A 91 9.25 3.47 3.13
CA PHE A 91 10.28 4.34 2.57
C PHE A 91 10.55 5.55 3.48
N ALA A 92 9.50 6.20 3.96
CA ALA A 92 9.60 7.35 4.86
C ALA A 92 10.30 7.01 6.18
N ARG A 93 9.91 5.91 6.82
CA ARG A 93 10.52 5.45 8.08
C ARG A 93 11.99 5.08 7.91
N GLN A 94 12.33 4.36 6.85
CA GLN A 94 13.73 3.98 6.54
C GLN A 94 14.64 5.19 6.31
N ASN A 95 14.07 6.31 5.87
CA ASN A 95 14.80 7.51 5.51
C ASN A 95 14.53 8.71 6.44
N ASN A 96 13.82 8.51 7.56
CA ASN A 96 13.47 9.54 8.54
C ASN A 96 12.80 10.78 7.90
N LEU A 97 11.92 10.58 6.94
CA LEU A 97 11.15 11.66 6.34
C LEU A 97 9.97 12.04 7.25
N ARG A 98 9.57 13.30 7.21
CA ARG A 98 8.38 13.79 7.93
C ARG A 98 7.24 14.04 6.96
N GLY A 99 6.00 13.63 7.31
CA GLY A 99 4.84 13.90 6.50
C GLY A 99 3.75 12.84 6.55
N PHE A 100 2.88 12.89 5.54
CA PHE A 100 1.77 11.95 5.36
C PHE A 100 2.10 10.92 4.28
N PHE A 101 1.82 9.64 4.57
CA PHE A 101 2.23 8.52 3.71
C PHE A 101 1.16 7.43 3.67
N THR A 102 1.04 6.79 2.50
CA THR A 102 0.27 5.54 2.35
C THR A 102 1.19 4.33 2.57
N TYR A 103 0.62 3.24 3.11
CA TYR A 103 1.22 1.90 3.07
C TYR A 103 0.74 1.18 1.80
N MET A 104 0.20 -0.05 1.91
CA MET A 104 -0.44 -0.68 0.76
C MET A 104 -1.73 0.07 0.41
N PHE A 105 -1.93 0.40 -0.87
CA PHE A 105 -3.11 1.12 -1.35
C PHE A 105 -3.66 0.44 -2.60
N ILE A 106 -4.85 -0.13 -2.48
CA ILE A 106 -5.55 -0.83 -3.56
C ILE A 106 -6.14 0.21 -4.51
N SER A 107 -5.74 0.19 -5.78
CA SER A 107 -6.07 1.19 -6.78
C SER A 107 -6.87 0.69 -7.98
N ASN A 108 -7.02 -0.63 -8.13
CA ASN A 108 -7.76 -1.24 -9.24
C ASN A 108 -8.47 -2.54 -8.84
N ALA A 109 -9.39 -3.01 -9.68
CA ALA A 109 -10.22 -4.18 -9.39
C ALA A 109 -9.43 -5.50 -9.27
N GLN A 110 -8.30 -5.62 -9.97
CA GLN A 110 -7.45 -6.80 -9.86
C GLN A 110 -6.79 -6.87 -8.50
N GLU A 111 -6.34 -5.75 -7.95
CA GLU A 111 -5.80 -5.69 -6.58
C GLU A 111 -6.87 -6.01 -5.54
N VAL A 112 -8.11 -5.47 -5.69
CA VAL A 112 -9.24 -5.84 -4.81
C VAL A 112 -9.42 -7.35 -4.74
N PHE A 113 -9.42 -8.01 -5.90
CA PHE A 113 -9.55 -9.46 -5.99
C PHE A 113 -8.35 -10.20 -5.39
N SER A 114 -7.13 -9.78 -5.72
CA SER A 114 -5.88 -10.39 -5.23
C SER A 114 -5.74 -10.30 -3.71
N HIS A 115 -6.21 -9.21 -3.11
CA HIS A 115 -6.25 -9.01 -1.66
C HIS A 115 -7.50 -9.57 -0.97
N ARG A 116 -8.29 -10.41 -1.67
CA ARG A 116 -9.45 -11.14 -1.13
C ARG A 116 -10.61 -10.27 -0.61
N PHE A 117 -10.72 -9.04 -1.08
CA PHE A 117 -11.85 -8.16 -0.78
C PHE A 117 -13.06 -8.37 -1.71
N GLY A 118 -13.15 -9.55 -2.35
CA GLY A 118 -14.22 -9.88 -3.27
C GLY A 118 -14.00 -9.33 -4.68
N THR A 119 -15.07 -9.19 -5.45
CA THR A 119 -15.02 -8.72 -6.84
C THR A 119 -15.64 -7.33 -6.93
N GLN A 120 -14.90 -6.39 -7.50
CA GLN A 120 -15.35 -5.03 -7.79
C GLN A 120 -15.11 -4.70 -9.27
N THR A 121 -15.77 -3.66 -9.78
CA THR A 121 -15.45 -3.11 -11.09
C THR A 121 -14.36 -2.04 -10.98
N ASN A 122 -13.58 -1.84 -12.05
CA ASN A 122 -12.61 -0.75 -12.07
C ASN A 122 -13.28 0.63 -11.91
N GLU A 123 -14.47 0.83 -12.49
CA GLU A 123 -15.23 2.06 -12.36
C GLU A 123 -15.49 2.40 -10.89
N PHE A 124 -15.94 1.42 -10.10
CA PHE A 124 -16.20 1.62 -8.68
C PHE A 124 -14.92 1.92 -7.89
N VAL A 125 -13.85 1.15 -8.13
CA VAL A 125 -12.56 1.40 -7.46
C VAL A 125 -12.02 2.78 -7.84
N PHE A 126 -12.14 3.19 -9.10
CA PHE A 126 -11.71 4.51 -9.58
C PHE A 126 -12.50 5.65 -8.96
N GLU A 127 -13.81 5.48 -8.73
CA GLU A 127 -14.62 6.45 -7.97
C GLU A 127 -14.12 6.60 -6.53
N GLN A 128 -13.74 5.50 -5.86
CA GLN A 128 -13.18 5.55 -4.51
C GLN A 128 -11.80 6.24 -4.49
N ASN A 129 -10.94 5.99 -5.48
CA ASN A 129 -9.67 6.69 -5.63
C ASN A 129 -9.86 8.20 -5.82
N GLN A 130 -10.83 8.61 -6.65
CA GLN A 130 -11.17 10.02 -6.86
C GLN A 130 -11.70 10.66 -5.58
N HIS A 131 -12.50 9.94 -4.80
CA HIS A 131 -13.01 10.40 -3.51
C HIS A 131 -11.85 10.62 -2.53
N PHE A 132 -10.95 9.66 -2.38
CA PHE A 132 -9.75 9.80 -1.56
C PHE A 132 -8.91 11.01 -1.99
N ALA A 133 -8.59 11.10 -3.28
CA ALA A 133 -7.80 12.20 -3.85
C ALA A 133 -8.43 13.57 -3.59
N SER A 134 -9.77 13.66 -3.73
CA SER A 134 -10.52 14.89 -3.47
C SER A 134 -10.50 15.29 -1.99
N LYS A 135 -10.58 14.30 -1.08
CA LYS A 135 -10.49 14.53 0.36
C LYS A 135 -9.11 15.01 0.77
N VAL A 136 -8.04 14.37 0.28
CA VAL A 136 -6.67 14.84 0.55
C VAL A 136 -6.46 16.26 -0.02
N ASN A 137 -6.95 16.55 -1.23
CA ASN A 137 -6.90 17.88 -1.80
C ASN A 137 -7.62 18.92 -0.93
N GLU A 138 -8.81 18.58 -0.39
CA GLU A 138 -9.56 19.43 0.55
C GLU A 138 -8.73 19.75 1.80
N LEU A 139 -8.07 18.73 2.40
CA LEU A 139 -7.23 18.91 3.57
C LEU A 139 -6.04 19.85 3.29
N ILE A 140 -5.39 19.71 2.13
CA ILE A 140 -4.32 20.59 1.68
C ILE A 140 -4.83 22.04 1.56
N ARG A 141 -5.93 22.25 0.86
CA ARG A 141 -6.48 23.59 0.59
C ARG A 141 -7.00 24.30 1.83
N ASN A 142 -7.47 23.51 2.83
CA ASN A 142 -7.92 24.01 4.13
C ASN A 142 -6.76 24.22 5.11
N GLU A 143 -5.51 23.97 4.69
CA GLU A 143 -4.32 24.05 5.53
C GLU A 143 -4.45 23.20 6.82
N THR A 144 -5.18 22.08 6.73
CA THR A 144 -5.36 21.17 7.86
C THR A 144 -4.01 20.57 8.25
N PRO A 145 -3.63 20.53 9.55
CA PRO A 145 -2.37 19.93 9.97
C PRO A 145 -2.28 18.46 9.53
N MET A 146 -1.19 18.06 8.88
CA MET A 146 -1.03 16.71 8.31
C MET A 146 -1.20 15.59 9.34
N LYS A 147 -0.83 15.84 10.61
CA LYS A 147 -1.01 14.85 11.68
C LYS A 147 -2.47 14.47 11.93
N ASP A 148 -3.41 15.36 11.59
CA ASP A 148 -4.83 15.14 11.81
C ASP A 148 -5.48 14.42 10.59
N TRP A 149 -4.77 14.32 9.45
CA TRP A 149 -5.31 13.74 8.21
C TRP A 149 -5.66 12.27 8.36
N VAL A 150 -4.83 11.51 9.06
CA VAL A 150 -5.03 10.06 9.21
C VAL A 150 -6.38 9.76 9.87
N GLU A 151 -6.74 10.49 10.92
CA GLU A 151 -8.01 10.31 11.62
C GLU A 151 -9.18 10.81 10.77
N ILE A 152 -9.10 12.02 10.21
CA ILE A 152 -10.15 12.63 9.39
C ILE A 152 -10.48 11.73 8.17
N LEU A 153 -9.46 11.18 7.53
CA LEU A 153 -9.64 10.30 6.39
C LEU A 153 -10.24 8.96 6.84
N TYR A 154 -9.73 8.34 7.91
CA TYR A 154 -10.23 7.08 8.44
C TYR A 154 -11.72 7.19 8.81
N GLU A 155 -12.12 8.20 9.58
CA GLU A 155 -13.53 8.47 9.92
C GLU A 155 -14.42 8.68 8.68
N SER A 156 -13.84 9.18 7.58
CA SER A 156 -14.59 9.34 6.33
C SER A 156 -14.87 8.01 5.64
N ALA A 157 -14.01 6.99 5.84
CA ALA A 157 -14.18 5.65 5.28
C ALA A 157 -15.29 4.84 5.98
N ASP A 158 -15.54 5.07 7.26
CA ASP A 158 -16.60 4.39 8.00
C ASP A 158 -18.01 4.58 7.41
N ARG A 159 -18.17 5.65 6.65
CA ARG A 159 -19.40 5.94 5.92
C ARG A 159 -19.55 5.14 4.62
N ILE A 160 -18.46 4.48 4.20
CA ILE A 160 -18.39 3.67 3.00
C ILE A 160 -18.24 2.22 3.48
N ASP A 161 -19.32 1.48 3.57
CA ASP A 161 -19.32 0.08 4.06
C ASP A 161 -18.74 -0.87 3.00
N VAL A 162 -17.42 -0.69 2.69
CA VAL A 162 -16.69 -1.48 1.70
C VAL A 162 -15.29 -1.79 2.22
N ASP A 163 -14.97 -3.06 2.37
CA ASP A 163 -13.78 -3.56 3.06
C ASP A 163 -12.47 -3.04 2.47
N PHE A 164 -12.28 -3.05 1.14
CA PHE A 164 -11.02 -2.56 0.55
C PHE A 164 -10.84 -1.05 0.74
N VAL A 165 -11.93 -0.27 0.85
CA VAL A 165 -11.85 1.16 1.14
C VAL A 165 -11.41 1.36 2.58
N LYS A 166 -12.00 0.64 3.54
CA LYS A 166 -11.55 0.62 4.94
C LYS A 166 -10.09 0.22 5.05
N PHE A 167 -9.67 -0.82 4.31
CA PHE A 167 -8.27 -1.23 4.23
C PHE A 167 -7.37 -0.09 3.76
N ASN A 168 -7.68 0.58 2.65
CA ASN A 168 -6.88 1.69 2.15
C ASN A 168 -6.72 2.81 3.19
N TYR A 169 -7.80 3.15 3.90
CA TYR A 169 -7.80 4.24 4.88
C TYR A 169 -7.17 3.82 6.22
N SER A 170 -7.18 2.53 6.59
CA SER A 170 -6.42 2.01 7.74
C SER A 170 -4.91 2.00 7.48
N ASN A 171 -4.50 1.98 6.22
CA ASN A 171 -3.10 1.99 5.77
C ASN A 171 -2.53 3.41 5.54
N LEU A 172 -3.06 4.41 6.23
CA LEU A 172 -2.55 5.77 6.21
C LEU A 172 -1.71 6.05 7.46
N SER A 173 -0.67 6.84 7.31
CA SER A 173 0.19 7.22 8.43
C SER A 173 0.72 8.64 8.31
N TYR A 174 0.95 9.26 9.46
CA TYR A 174 1.75 10.47 9.57
C TYR A 174 3.01 10.16 10.38
N PHE A 175 4.17 10.52 9.87
CA PHE A 175 5.45 10.36 10.53
C PHE A 175 6.07 11.74 10.82
N ASP A 176 6.42 12.03 12.09
CA ASP A 176 6.96 13.32 12.48
C ASP A 176 8.49 13.39 12.45
N GLY A 177 9.15 12.29 12.00
CA GLY A 177 10.58 12.08 12.01
C GLY A 177 11.05 11.14 13.12
N GLU A 178 10.23 10.88 14.15
CA GLU A 178 10.51 9.99 15.27
C GLU A 178 9.38 8.98 15.51
N ASN A 179 8.13 9.45 15.47
CA ASN A 179 6.95 8.68 15.80
C ASN A 179 6.05 8.49 14.58
N ASN A 180 5.46 7.30 14.48
CA ASN A 180 4.46 6.97 13.47
C ASN A 180 3.06 7.07 14.08
N TYR A 181 2.21 7.87 13.48
CA TYR A 181 0.83 8.08 13.88
C TYR A 181 -0.08 7.40 12.86
N VAL A 182 -0.96 6.54 13.34
CA VAL A 182 -2.02 5.87 12.59
C VAL A 182 -3.37 6.31 13.16
N PRO A 183 -4.51 6.03 12.49
CA PRO A 183 -5.81 6.40 13.03
C PRO A 183 -6.02 5.88 14.44
N GLN A 184 -6.40 6.75 15.38
CA GLN A 184 -6.65 6.38 16.76
C GLN A 184 -7.88 5.48 16.89
N SER A 185 -8.90 5.76 16.09
CA SER A 185 -10.11 4.93 16.02
C SER A 185 -9.79 3.48 15.62
N LEU A 186 -8.85 3.26 14.70
CA LEU A 186 -8.37 1.92 14.34
C LEU A 186 -7.73 1.20 15.54
N LEU A 187 -6.87 1.88 16.29
CA LEU A 187 -6.24 1.30 17.48
C LEU A 187 -7.26 0.97 18.59
N ASP A 188 -8.28 1.78 18.73
CA ASP A 188 -9.34 1.55 19.70
C ASP A 188 -10.22 0.35 19.30
N GLU A 189 -10.57 0.19 18.02
CA GLU A 189 -11.24 -0.99 17.49
C GLU A 189 -10.43 -2.28 17.67
N GLU A 190 -9.11 -2.23 17.47
CA GLU A 190 -8.24 -3.38 17.71
C GLU A 190 -8.18 -3.77 19.19
N ARG A 191 -8.12 -2.77 20.09
CA ARG A 191 -8.16 -3.00 21.54
C ARG A 191 -9.50 -3.61 21.98
N GLU A 192 -10.61 -3.11 21.47
CA GLU A 192 -11.95 -3.65 21.74
C GLU A 192 -12.08 -5.10 21.26
N ARG A 193 -11.62 -5.40 20.05
CA ARG A 193 -11.61 -6.79 19.52
C ARG A 193 -10.75 -7.72 20.39
N THR A 194 -9.57 -7.27 20.81
CA THR A 194 -8.69 -8.05 21.71
C THR A 194 -9.35 -8.28 23.06
N ALA A 195 -9.93 -7.24 23.68
CA ALA A 195 -10.63 -7.37 24.95
C ALA A 195 -11.85 -8.30 24.88
N GLN A 196 -12.60 -8.27 23.76
CA GLN A 196 -13.69 -9.21 23.52
C GLN A 196 -13.17 -10.65 23.37
N ALA A 197 -12.12 -10.88 22.61
CA ALA A 197 -11.51 -12.18 22.46
C ALA A 197 -11.00 -12.75 23.81
N GLU A 198 -10.36 -11.91 24.63
CA GLU A 198 -9.92 -12.27 25.98
C GLU A 198 -11.11 -12.59 26.91
N SER A 199 -12.24 -11.86 26.79
CA SER A 199 -13.44 -12.14 27.59
C SER A 199 -14.05 -13.51 27.24
N TYR A 200 -14.13 -13.83 25.94
CA TYR A 200 -14.60 -15.18 25.50
C TYR A 200 -13.70 -16.30 25.99
N LEU A 201 -12.38 -16.08 26.03
CA LEU A 201 -11.42 -17.05 26.57
C LEU A 201 -11.51 -17.20 28.08
N SER A 202 -11.98 -16.16 28.82
CA SER A 202 -12.11 -16.18 30.28
C SER A 202 -13.44 -16.83 30.76
N GLU A 203 -14.49 -16.84 29.95
CA GLU A 203 -15.80 -17.42 30.30
C GLU A 203 -15.85 -18.95 30.17
N ASP A 204 -14.98 -19.57 29.35
CA ASP A 204 -14.94 -21.02 29.10
C ASP A 204 -13.92 -21.79 29.95
N TRP A 205 -13.28 -21.17 30.93
CA TRP A 205 -12.31 -21.84 31.79
C TRP A 205 -12.96 -22.38 33.08
N GLU A 206 -13.74 -23.46 32.98
CA GLU A 206 -13.89 -24.40 34.11
C GLU A 206 -12.62 -25.24 34.21
N GLU A 207 -12.09 -25.30 35.42
CA GLU A 207 -10.88 -26.05 35.80
C GLU A 207 -10.87 -27.46 35.17
N GLY A 208 -9.91 -27.76 34.30
CA GLY A 208 -9.57 -29.16 34.02
C GLY A 208 -9.03 -29.54 32.66
N THR A 209 -8.82 -28.68 31.71
CA THR A 209 -8.15 -29.08 30.47
C THR A 209 -6.90 -28.23 30.20
N LEU A 210 -5.76 -28.83 30.62
CA LEU A 210 -4.44 -28.45 30.12
C LEU A 210 -4.41 -28.69 28.60
N TRP A 211 -4.83 -27.69 27.83
CA TRP A 211 -4.33 -27.59 26.46
C TRP A 211 -2.90 -27.09 26.55
N HIS A 212 -1.96 -27.98 26.30
CA HIS A 212 -0.63 -27.57 25.93
C HIS A 212 -0.80 -26.49 24.80
N ASN A 213 -0.28 -25.31 25.07
CA ASN A 213 0.24 -24.47 24.01
C ASN A 213 1.38 -25.30 23.37
N SER A 214 1.04 -26.24 22.50
CA SER A 214 1.91 -26.53 21.41
C SER A 214 1.97 -25.22 20.64
N CYS A 215 3.13 -24.57 20.61
CA CYS A 215 3.49 -23.70 19.52
C CYS A 215 2.98 -24.44 18.29
N ILE A 216 1.95 -23.90 17.64
CA ILE A 216 1.65 -24.23 16.28
C ILE A 216 2.92 -23.71 15.62
N ASP A 217 3.84 -24.60 15.27
CA ASP A 217 4.79 -24.32 14.21
C ASP A 217 3.87 -23.95 13.06
N GLU A 218 3.81 -22.66 12.74
CA GLU A 218 3.17 -22.19 11.52
C GLU A 218 4.00 -22.82 10.42
N GLU A 219 3.56 -23.99 9.94
CA GLU A 219 4.19 -24.65 8.81
C GLU A 219 4.11 -23.65 7.67
N GLU A 220 5.27 -23.13 7.27
CA GLU A 220 5.36 -22.27 6.09
C GLU A 220 4.67 -23.01 4.95
N SER A 221 3.71 -22.34 4.30
CA SER A 221 2.91 -22.95 3.25
C SER A 221 2.83 -21.98 2.07
N TYR A 222 3.18 -22.48 0.90
CA TYR A 222 3.30 -21.73 -0.34
C TYR A 222 2.29 -22.23 -1.37
N ILE A 223 1.76 -21.33 -2.20
CA ILE A 223 0.86 -21.67 -3.28
C ILE A 223 1.48 -21.21 -4.60
N VAL A 224 1.65 -22.13 -5.53
CA VAL A 224 2.03 -21.85 -6.92
C VAL A 224 0.76 -21.82 -7.77
N CYS A 225 0.50 -20.68 -8.41
CA CYS A 225 -0.66 -20.48 -9.29
C CYS A 225 -0.20 -20.28 -10.72
N TYR A 226 -0.84 -20.97 -11.65
CA TYR A 226 -0.53 -20.84 -13.06
C TYR A 226 -1.72 -21.19 -13.95
N THR A 227 -1.64 -20.85 -15.24
CA THR A 227 -2.59 -21.32 -16.26
C THR A 227 -1.91 -22.40 -17.10
N ASP A 228 -2.49 -23.58 -17.18
CA ASP A 228 -1.95 -24.67 -17.99
C ASP A 228 -2.11 -24.41 -19.52
N ASN A 229 -1.53 -25.28 -20.32
CA ASN A 229 -1.57 -25.14 -21.79
C ASN A 229 -2.99 -25.30 -22.38
N ASP A 230 -3.95 -25.81 -21.60
CA ASP A 230 -5.36 -25.93 -21.98
C ASP A 230 -6.19 -24.70 -21.52
N GLY A 231 -5.55 -23.72 -20.91
CA GLY A 231 -6.18 -22.47 -20.43
C GLY A 231 -6.89 -22.60 -19.08
N LYS A 232 -6.61 -23.65 -18.31
CA LYS A 232 -7.19 -23.89 -16.98
C LYS A 232 -6.27 -23.34 -15.91
N ASN A 233 -6.85 -22.58 -14.95
CA ASN A 233 -6.12 -22.13 -13.76
C ASN A 233 -5.91 -23.28 -12.79
N VAL A 234 -4.67 -23.48 -12.37
CA VAL A 234 -4.21 -24.53 -11.46
C VAL A 234 -3.58 -23.88 -10.22
N TRP A 235 -3.79 -24.52 -9.06
CA TRP A 235 -3.27 -24.08 -7.77
C TRP A 235 -2.65 -25.30 -7.10
N GLU A 236 -1.35 -25.22 -6.80
CA GLU A 236 -0.59 -26.28 -6.14
C GLU A 236 -0.04 -25.74 -4.82
N GLU A 237 -0.17 -26.55 -3.72
CA GLU A 237 0.22 -26.14 -2.38
C GLU A 237 1.48 -26.90 -1.96
N TYR A 238 2.43 -26.18 -1.35
CA TYR A 238 3.73 -26.68 -0.89
C TYR A 238 3.97 -26.23 0.55
N ASN A 239 4.61 -27.10 1.33
CA ASN A 239 5.00 -26.82 2.72
C ASN A 239 6.48 -26.39 2.84
N ASP A 240 7.16 -26.23 1.71
CA ASP A 240 8.56 -25.83 1.63
C ASP A 240 8.76 -24.87 0.47
N TYR A 241 9.52 -23.80 0.72
CA TYR A 241 9.79 -22.75 -0.29
C TYR A 241 10.59 -23.29 -1.47
N ASP A 242 11.60 -24.12 -1.19
CA ASP A 242 12.49 -24.63 -2.24
C ASP A 242 11.72 -25.60 -3.15
N GLU A 243 10.81 -26.42 -2.61
CA GLU A 243 9.91 -27.28 -3.40
C GLU A 243 8.98 -26.45 -4.29
N ALA A 244 8.44 -25.32 -3.80
CA ALA A 244 7.60 -24.41 -4.59
C ALA A 244 8.40 -23.75 -5.72
N ILE A 245 9.64 -23.35 -5.46
CA ILE A 245 10.54 -22.77 -6.47
C ILE A 245 10.96 -23.80 -7.51
N ASP A 246 11.27 -25.03 -7.09
CA ASP A 246 11.59 -26.13 -8.03
C ASP A 246 10.39 -26.39 -8.96
N ARG A 247 9.17 -26.37 -8.42
CA ARG A 247 7.95 -26.51 -9.25
C ARG A 247 7.79 -25.37 -10.26
N ILE A 248 8.08 -24.13 -9.88
CA ILE A 248 8.06 -22.97 -10.80
C ILE A 248 9.07 -23.17 -11.94
N ASN A 249 10.27 -23.65 -11.62
CA ASN A 249 11.30 -23.91 -12.64
C ASN A 249 10.85 -25.00 -13.63
N ASP A 250 10.21 -26.06 -13.15
CA ASP A 250 9.63 -27.10 -13.98
C ASP A 250 8.52 -26.54 -14.87
N LEU A 251 7.60 -25.75 -14.32
CA LEU A 251 6.51 -25.10 -15.06
C LEU A 251 7.02 -24.16 -16.14
N CYS A 252 8.11 -23.42 -15.90
CA CYS A 252 8.75 -22.59 -16.93
C CYS A 252 9.25 -23.40 -18.12
N ALA A 253 9.57 -24.69 -17.93
CA ALA A 253 9.97 -25.59 -19.02
C ALA A 253 8.78 -26.31 -19.69
N GLU A 254 7.67 -26.51 -18.95
CA GLU A 254 6.49 -27.26 -19.41
C GLU A 254 5.45 -26.39 -20.12
N LEU A 255 5.31 -25.12 -19.70
CA LEU A 255 4.31 -24.19 -20.21
C LEU A 255 4.82 -23.46 -21.48
N ASN A 256 3.89 -22.99 -22.30
CA ASN A 256 4.23 -22.05 -23.36
C ASN A 256 4.68 -20.69 -22.77
N GLU A 257 5.40 -19.90 -23.56
CA GLU A 257 6.03 -18.65 -23.12
C GLU A 257 5.01 -17.67 -22.48
N GLU A 258 3.80 -17.56 -23.06
CA GLU A 258 2.72 -16.69 -22.54
C GLU A 258 2.21 -17.14 -21.15
N ASN A 259 2.09 -18.45 -20.91
CA ASN A 259 1.59 -18.99 -19.65
C ASN A 259 2.70 -19.05 -18.58
N ALA A 260 3.96 -19.26 -18.97
CA ALA A 260 5.11 -19.23 -18.07
C ALA A 260 5.29 -17.84 -17.43
N GLU A 261 5.01 -16.75 -18.16
CA GLU A 261 5.06 -15.37 -17.62
C GLU A 261 3.98 -15.07 -16.57
N LYS A 262 2.97 -15.92 -16.43
CA LYS A 262 1.82 -15.74 -15.51
C LYS A 262 1.90 -16.62 -14.27
N ILE A 263 3.03 -17.29 -14.03
CA ILE A 263 3.22 -18.10 -12.81
C ILE A 263 3.37 -17.15 -11.61
N MET A 264 2.64 -17.45 -10.54
CA MET A 264 2.66 -16.66 -9.30
C MET A 264 2.95 -17.56 -8.10
N LEU A 265 3.76 -17.09 -7.17
CA LEU A 265 4.04 -17.71 -5.88
C LEU A 265 3.43 -16.87 -4.76
N PHE A 266 2.69 -17.51 -3.87
CA PHE A 266 2.13 -16.89 -2.68
C PHE A 266 2.62 -17.62 -1.43
N ASP A 267 3.04 -16.88 -0.43
CA ASP A 267 3.26 -17.37 0.92
C ASP A 267 1.94 -17.25 1.70
N LYS A 268 1.40 -18.38 2.17
CA LYS A 268 0.14 -18.42 2.92
C LYS A 268 0.24 -17.79 4.32
N ASN A 269 1.42 -17.77 4.89
CA ASN A 269 1.66 -17.29 6.25
C ASN A 269 1.98 -15.82 6.29
N THR A 270 2.27 -15.19 5.15
CA THR A 270 2.30 -13.75 5.04
C THR A 270 0.85 -13.28 5.13
N GLN A 271 0.38 -12.99 6.35
CA GLN A 271 -0.87 -12.30 6.56
C GLN A 271 -0.79 -10.99 5.79
N MET A 272 -1.55 -10.97 4.70
CA MET A 272 -1.74 -9.79 3.88
C MET A 272 -2.60 -8.78 4.63
#